data_35a2192aad77e9aad09469629656219b
#
_entry.id   35a2192aad77e9aad09469629656219b
#
_cell.length_a   1.000
_cell.length_b   1.000
_cell.length_c   1.000
_cell.angle_alpha   90.00
_cell.angle_beta   90.00
_cell.angle_gamma   90.00
#
_symmetry.space_group_name_H-M   'P 1'
#
loop_
_entity.id
_entity.type
_entity.pdbx_description
1 polymer ?
#
loop_
_entity_poly.entity_id
_entity_poly.type
_entity_poly.pdbx_seq_one_letter_code
_entity_poly.pdbx_strand_id
1 'polypeptide(L)' 'GFVCNLKKYRQLAGMTQEELAFRVHVRRETIIRLEAGKYNPSLKLAIEISRAVRAPIESLFEFE' A
#
# COMPACT_ATOMS: atom_id res chain seq x y z
N GLY A 1 -5.49 -12.28 -10.21
CA GLY A 1 -4.49 -11.36 -9.75
C GLY A 1 -5.00 -9.95 -9.55
N PHE A 2 -4.14 -9.07 -9.18
CA PHE A 2 -4.50 -7.67 -9.03
C PHE A 2 -3.33 -6.77 -9.40
N VAL A 3 -3.64 -5.54 -9.74
CA VAL A 3 -2.64 -4.50 -10.00
C VAL A 3 -2.55 -3.62 -8.78
N CYS A 4 -1.33 -3.42 -8.29
CA CYS A 4 -1.10 -2.55 -7.13
C CYS A 4 -0.45 -1.25 -7.57
N ASN A 5 -1.12 -0.14 -7.31
CA ASN A 5 -0.63 1.21 -7.63
C ASN A 5 -0.08 1.93 -6.39
N LEU A 6 0.18 1.19 -5.33
CA LEU A 6 0.60 1.77 -4.06
C LEU A 6 1.89 2.58 -4.18
N LYS A 7 2.86 2.08 -4.94
CA LYS A 7 4.15 2.78 -5.09
C LYS A 7 3.94 4.22 -5.57
N LYS A 8 3.09 4.39 -6.59
CA LYS A 8 2.80 5.72 -7.14
C LYS A 8 2.24 6.66 -6.06
N TYR A 9 1.23 6.20 -5.35
CA TYR A 9 0.59 7.05 -4.34
C TYR A 9 1.47 7.27 -3.12
N ARG A 10 2.27 6.27 -2.76
CA ARG A 10 3.25 6.42 -1.69
C ARG A 10 4.27 7.50 -2.03
N GLN A 11 4.78 7.49 -3.26
CA GLN A 11 5.75 8.49 -3.71
C GLN A 11 5.13 9.88 -3.79
N LEU A 12 3.88 9.97 -4.25
CA LEU A 12 3.16 11.24 -4.28
C LEU A 12 2.94 11.78 -2.86
N ALA A 13 2.79 10.91 -1.88
CA ALA A 13 2.65 11.30 -0.48
C ALA A 13 3.99 11.61 0.19
N GLY A 14 5.11 11.46 -0.53
CA GLY A 14 6.43 11.78 -0.01
C GLY A 14 6.98 10.77 0.98
N MET A 15 6.53 9.52 0.92
CA MET A 15 6.95 8.50 1.88
C MET A 15 7.84 7.44 1.24
N THR A 16 8.84 6.99 2.01
CA THR A 16 9.60 5.78 1.66
C THR A 16 8.80 4.55 2.04
N GLN A 17 9.21 3.39 1.54
CA GLN A 17 8.60 2.12 1.93
C GLN A 17 8.68 1.91 3.45
N GLU A 18 9.82 2.26 4.04
CA GLU A 18 10.03 2.11 5.47
C GLU A 18 9.10 3.03 6.27
N GLU A 19 8.95 4.27 5.82
CA GLU A 19 8.06 5.22 6.48
C GLU A 19 6.61 4.77 6.44
N LEU A 20 6.15 4.29 5.29
CA LEU A 20 4.79 3.77 5.18
C LEU A 20 4.60 2.55 6.07
N ALA A 21 5.56 1.63 6.04
CA ALA A 21 5.51 0.42 6.87
C ALA A 21 5.36 0.79 8.35
N PHE A 22 6.15 1.76 8.80
CA PHE A 22 6.07 2.25 10.18
C PHE A 22 4.68 2.82 10.50
N ARG A 23 4.14 3.62 9.58
CA ARG A 23 2.83 4.27 9.76
C ARG A 23 1.69 3.28 9.91
N VAL A 24 1.75 2.16 9.18
CA VAL A 24 0.66 1.15 9.19
C VAL A 24 1.03 -0.09 9.99
N HIS A 25 2.12 -0.04 10.76
CA HIS A 25 2.53 -1.07 11.72
C HIS A 25 2.78 -2.43 11.09
N VAL A 26 3.47 -2.44 9.95
CA VAL A 26 3.92 -3.68 9.31
C VAL A 26 5.41 -3.57 9.01
N ARG A 27 6.01 -4.67 8.60
CA ARG A 27 7.41 -4.69 8.19
C ARG A 27 7.56 -4.12 6.79
N ARG A 28 8.73 -3.56 6.51
CA ARG A 28 9.04 -3.04 5.18
C ARG A 28 8.83 -4.09 4.10
N GLU A 29 9.22 -5.35 4.36
CA GLU A 29 9.04 -6.44 3.41
C GLU A 29 7.58 -6.62 2.99
N THR A 30 6.64 -6.38 3.92
CA THR A 30 5.22 -6.45 3.61
C THR A 30 4.85 -5.41 2.56
N ILE A 31 5.36 -4.19 2.69
CA ILE A 31 5.12 -3.12 1.71
C ILE A 31 5.76 -3.48 0.37
N ILE A 32 7.00 -4.00 0.39
CA ILE A 32 7.70 -4.40 -0.83
C ILE A 32 6.87 -5.45 -1.59
N ARG A 33 6.41 -6.49 -0.89
CA ARG A 33 5.63 -7.57 -1.51
C ARG A 33 4.27 -7.08 -1.99
N LEU A 34 3.66 -6.18 -1.24
CA LEU A 34 2.39 -5.60 -1.61
C LEU A 34 2.52 -4.78 -2.90
N GLU A 35 3.57 -3.94 -2.99
CA GLU A 35 3.81 -3.14 -4.19
C GLU A 35 4.14 -4.01 -5.41
N ALA A 36 4.70 -5.18 -5.19
CA ALA A 36 5.01 -6.14 -6.25
C ALA A 36 3.78 -6.96 -6.69
N GLY A 37 2.62 -6.76 -6.05
CA GLY A 37 1.42 -7.53 -6.37
C GLY A 37 1.45 -8.96 -5.87
N LYS A 38 2.33 -9.27 -4.91
CA LYS A 38 2.55 -10.64 -4.41
C LYS A 38 1.91 -10.91 -3.06
N TYR A 39 1.17 -9.96 -2.53
CA TYR A 39 0.57 -10.08 -1.22
C TYR A 39 -0.77 -9.36 -1.20
N ASN A 40 -1.82 -10.08 -0.84
CA ASN A 40 -3.15 -9.49 -0.71
C ASN A 40 -3.30 -8.88 0.70
N PRO A 41 -3.53 -7.59 0.80
CA PRO A 41 -3.66 -6.98 2.12
C PRO A 41 -4.97 -7.39 2.78
N SER A 42 -4.96 -7.45 4.11
CA SER A 42 -6.21 -7.55 4.86
C SER A 42 -7.00 -6.26 4.64
N LEU A 43 -8.31 -6.32 4.87
CA LEU A 43 -9.14 -5.11 4.76
C LEU A 43 -8.63 -4.01 5.68
N LYS A 44 -8.25 -4.36 6.90
CA LYS A 44 -7.71 -3.40 7.87
C LYS A 44 -6.46 -2.72 7.32
N LEU A 45 -5.52 -3.49 6.80
CA LEU A 45 -4.28 -2.93 6.25
C LEU A 45 -4.56 -2.04 5.05
N ALA A 46 -5.46 -2.47 4.15
CA ALA A 46 -5.83 -1.67 2.98
C ALA A 46 -6.41 -0.32 3.40
N ILE A 47 -7.27 -0.29 4.40
CA ILE A 47 -7.86 0.95 4.91
C ILE A 47 -6.78 1.84 5.52
N GLU A 48 -5.89 1.27 6.31
CA GLU A 48 -4.81 2.05 6.95
C GLU A 48 -3.87 2.66 5.92
N ILE A 49 -3.52 1.89 4.89
CA ILE A 49 -2.69 2.38 3.80
C ILE A 49 -3.40 3.52 3.05
N SER A 50 -4.66 3.33 2.72
CA SER A 50 -5.48 4.33 2.03
C SER A 50 -5.44 5.67 2.79
N ARG A 51 -5.59 5.62 4.10
CA ARG A 51 -5.54 6.83 4.94
C ARG A 51 -4.15 7.44 4.98
N ALA A 52 -3.11 6.61 5.04
CA ALA A 52 -1.72 7.10 5.12
C ALA A 52 -1.29 7.80 3.84
N VAL A 53 -1.65 7.26 2.68
CA VAL A 53 -1.25 7.84 1.40
C VAL A 53 -2.31 8.76 0.80
N ARG A 54 -3.46 8.89 1.46
CA ARG A 54 -4.56 9.78 1.06
C ARG A 54 -5.09 9.46 -0.35
N ALA A 55 -5.29 8.18 -0.61
CA ALA A 55 -5.86 7.72 -1.87
C ALA A 55 -6.92 6.66 -1.59
N PRO A 56 -7.99 6.61 -2.39
CA PRO A 56 -9.03 5.60 -2.16
C PRO A 56 -8.51 4.21 -2.46
N ILE A 57 -9.04 3.21 -1.77
CA ILE A 57 -8.62 1.82 -1.93
C ILE A 57 -8.72 1.38 -3.39
N GLU A 58 -9.78 1.80 -4.08
CA GLU A 58 -10.03 1.42 -5.48
C GLU A 58 -8.92 1.93 -6.41
N SER A 59 -8.28 3.04 -6.05
CA SER A 59 -7.16 3.56 -6.84
C SER A 59 -5.86 2.82 -6.54
N LEU A 60 -5.72 2.33 -5.30
CA LEU A 60 -4.51 1.63 -4.86
C LEU A 60 -4.47 0.20 -5.38
N PHE A 61 -5.61 -0.49 -5.39
CA PHE A 61 -5.68 -1.90 -5.72
C PHE A 61 -6.78 -2.14 -6.76
N GLU A 62 -6.37 -2.64 -7.93
CA GLU A 62 -7.32 -2.94 -9.01
C GLU A 62 -7.38 -4.44 -9.20
N PHE A 63 -8.53 -5.02 -8.96
CA PHE A 63 -8.75 -6.46 -9.12
C PHE A 63 -9.42 -6.74 -10.46
N GLU A 64 -9.02 -7.83 -11.08
CA GLU A 64 -9.62 -8.27 -12.34
C GLU A 64 -10.79 -9.19 -12.09
#